data_51daada4ad53a1a285bbec53ab2f877e
#
_entry.id   51daada4ad53a1a285bbec53ab2f877e
#
_cell.length_a   1.000
_cell.length_b   1.000
_cell.length_c   1.000
_cell.angle_alpha   90.00
_cell.angle_beta   90.00
_cell.angle_gamma   90.00
#
_symmetry.space_group_name_H-M   'P 1'
#
loop_
_entity.id
_entity.type
_entity.pdbx_description
1 polymer ?
#
loop_
_entity_poly.entity_id
_entity_poly.type
_entity_poly.pdbx_seq_one_letter_code
_entity_poly.pdbx_strand_id
1 'polypeptide(L)'
;MEQSALSAGNDWRTAAPVAPPLDAPLDLVPAPRLGRLADIADVKTRHDPGNVDLFVEHMLLGDEDAYAAWRALLPLKGEGKRMMATAIESGIAKVDGAPPELVTLFAKADKVPHWVDWDQLHRGGVAIWRAGNLVPICLAYSSVGFGFSSYGGTKALNFTRLLVDTDRAGARLSETLRWFVAVTTPDGMQRENAGFKYSMRVRMVHAAARYGVSRSPLWKWNDWGLPITNTDLFFTTSKVFCANLVDALGRLGISYTPQEKADIFALWRYIAHVMGVPEALNHQDMADSLEKNEIVMAIERAPDEACRVLLHALIGYTTEADGGYQALPAWLLNSLSTKRKLDLSYCLIRYLTDDKFCDQMDVPHRRGQWLIRAFAALVGAKNSLAQLFASDEERKVARFLDHMRHALAIEDEKAIASPEEVRQAVESKQPRMQRQPG
;
A
#
# COMPACT_ATOMS: atom_id res chain seq x y z
N MET A 1 23.46 -13.11 -13.49
CA MET A 1 23.04 -14.21 -14.38
C MET A 1 21.56 -14.54 -14.20
N GLU A 2 20.73 -13.52 -13.99
CA GLU A 2 19.26 -13.66 -13.82
C GLU A 2 18.45 -13.18 -15.03
N GLN A 3 19.11 -12.70 -16.07
CA GLN A 3 18.45 -12.17 -17.29
C GLN A 3 18.12 -13.22 -18.34
N SER A 4 18.40 -14.51 -18.13
CA SER A 4 18.28 -15.50 -19.20
C SER A 4 17.02 -16.38 -19.20
N ALA A 5 16.16 -16.27 -18.21
CA ALA A 5 14.96 -17.12 -18.14
C ALA A 5 13.75 -16.57 -18.91
N LEU A 6 13.77 -15.30 -19.29
CA LEU A 6 12.64 -14.64 -19.95
C LEU A 6 12.80 -14.52 -21.49
N SER A 7 13.93 -14.90 -22.05
CA SER A 7 14.21 -14.78 -23.49
C SER A 7 13.68 -15.91 -24.38
N ALA A 8 13.02 -16.91 -23.83
CA ALA A 8 12.36 -17.93 -24.62
C ALA A 8 10.93 -17.49 -24.97
N GLY A 9 10.82 -16.74 -26.02
CA GLY A 9 9.71 -16.45 -26.94
C GLY A 9 8.28 -16.90 -26.63
N ASN A 10 7.81 -16.80 -25.41
CA ASN A 10 6.38 -16.90 -25.12
C ASN A 10 5.77 -15.51 -25.30
N ASP A 11 5.17 -15.31 -26.47
CA ASP A 11 4.33 -14.13 -26.69
C ASP A 11 3.19 -14.16 -25.65
N TRP A 12 3.36 -13.37 -24.62
CA TRP A 12 2.38 -13.21 -23.53
C TRP A 12 0.96 -12.88 -24.04
N ARG A 13 0.83 -12.50 -25.33
CA ARG A 13 -0.43 -12.16 -25.99
C ARG A 13 -1.23 -13.37 -26.47
N THR A 14 -0.60 -14.52 -26.61
CA THR A 14 -1.19 -15.70 -27.26
C THR A 14 -1.34 -16.95 -26.39
N ALA A 15 -0.74 -16.98 -25.20
CA ALA A 15 -0.81 -18.14 -24.33
C ALA A 15 -2.17 -18.28 -23.66
N ALA A 16 -2.86 -19.39 -23.90
CA ALA A 16 -4.08 -19.74 -23.16
C ALA A 16 -3.74 -19.98 -21.68
N PRO A 17 -4.49 -19.40 -20.76
CA PRO A 17 -4.21 -19.52 -19.34
C PRO A 17 -4.59 -20.90 -18.82
N VAL A 18 -3.63 -21.59 -18.27
CA VAL A 18 -3.83 -22.83 -17.51
C VAL A 18 -3.70 -22.48 -16.04
N ALA A 19 -4.67 -22.87 -15.22
CA ALA A 19 -4.51 -22.77 -13.76
C ALA A 19 -3.26 -23.57 -13.36
N PRO A 20 -2.34 -22.98 -12.58
CA PRO A 20 -1.16 -23.72 -12.18
C PRO A 20 -1.56 -24.92 -11.32
N PRO A 21 -0.82 -26.03 -11.36
CA PRO A 21 -0.99 -27.12 -10.41
C PRO A 21 -0.93 -26.55 -8.98
N LEU A 22 -1.76 -27.10 -8.08
CA LEU A 22 -1.85 -26.62 -6.69
C LEU A 22 -0.50 -26.56 -5.96
N ASP A 23 0.49 -27.31 -6.42
CA ASP A 23 1.83 -27.43 -5.85
C ASP A 23 2.93 -26.73 -6.65
N ALA A 24 2.56 -26.10 -7.79
CA ALA A 24 3.56 -25.44 -8.62
C ALA A 24 4.10 -24.17 -7.94
N PRO A 25 5.41 -23.93 -8.03
CA PRO A 25 5.98 -22.61 -7.75
C PRO A 25 5.26 -21.53 -8.57
N LEU A 26 5.10 -20.31 -8.01
CA LEU A 26 4.40 -19.22 -8.69
C LEU A 26 5.13 -18.70 -9.95
N ASP A 27 6.45 -18.91 -10.02
CA ASP A 27 7.30 -18.68 -11.18
C ASP A 27 6.91 -19.51 -12.41
N LEU A 28 6.17 -20.63 -12.19
CA LEU A 28 5.60 -21.46 -13.25
C LEU A 28 4.16 -21.10 -13.61
N VAL A 29 3.59 -20.01 -13.02
CA VAL A 29 2.26 -19.55 -13.40
C VAL A 29 2.32 -18.97 -14.82
N PRO A 30 1.70 -19.63 -15.80
CA PRO A 30 1.82 -19.12 -17.16
C PRO A 30 1.02 -17.87 -17.36
N ALA A 31 1.68 -16.95 -17.96
CA ALA A 31 1.22 -15.96 -18.89
C ALA A 31 0.15 -14.93 -18.46
N PRO A 32 0.24 -13.87 -19.15
CA PRO A 32 -0.33 -12.58 -18.88
C PRO A 32 -1.82 -12.58 -18.89
N ARG A 33 -2.34 -11.77 -18.09
CA ARG A 33 -3.76 -11.54 -17.97
C ARG A 33 -4.11 -10.30 -18.75
N LEU A 34 -4.44 -10.53 -19.98
CA LEU A 34 -4.90 -9.49 -20.90
C LEU A 34 -6.09 -8.72 -20.32
N GLY A 35 -6.94 -9.39 -19.54
CA GLY A 35 -8.05 -8.75 -18.86
C GLY A 35 -7.69 -7.65 -17.86
N ARG A 36 -6.48 -7.68 -17.30
CA ARG A 36 -5.98 -6.65 -16.39
C ARG A 36 -5.31 -5.46 -17.11
N LEU A 37 -4.76 -5.68 -18.30
CA LEU A 37 -3.98 -4.68 -19.00
C LEU A 37 -4.84 -3.71 -19.80
N ALA A 38 -4.37 -2.47 -19.92
CA ALA A 38 -4.79 -1.50 -20.90
C ALA A 38 -4.24 -1.85 -22.29
N ASP A 39 -4.47 -1.00 -23.29
CA ASP A 39 -3.80 -1.10 -24.59
C ASP A 39 -2.32 -0.71 -24.46
N ILE A 40 -1.45 -1.71 -24.30
CA ILE A 40 -0.02 -1.50 -24.08
C ILE A 40 0.67 -0.88 -25.30
N ALA A 41 0.17 -1.12 -26.51
CA ALA A 41 0.72 -0.49 -27.70
C ALA A 41 0.49 1.02 -27.68
N ASP A 42 -0.70 1.46 -27.29
CA ASP A 42 -1.01 2.88 -27.10
C ASP A 42 -0.18 3.49 -25.95
N VAL A 43 -0.03 2.77 -24.82
CA VAL A 43 0.80 3.25 -23.69
C VAL A 43 2.25 3.50 -24.14
N LYS A 44 2.84 2.59 -24.92
CA LYS A 44 4.21 2.73 -25.45
C LYS A 44 4.40 3.93 -26.41
N THR A 45 3.34 4.48 -26.96
CA THR A 45 3.43 5.72 -27.75
C THR A 45 3.64 6.97 -26.92
N ARG A 46 3.29 6.91 -25.63
CA ARG A 46 3.28 8.06 -24.70
C ARG A 46 4.35 7.99 -23.60
N HIS A 47 4.91 6.82 -23.38
CA HIS A 47 5.90 6.56 -22.33
C HIS A 47 7.07 5.76 -22.89
N ASP A 48 8.20 5.76 -22.18
CA ASP A 48 9.36 4.96 -22.55
C ASP A 48 8.99 3.47 -22.68
N PRO A 49 9.18 2.87 -23.89
CA PRO A 49 8.76 1.49 -24.11
C PRO A 49 9.47 0.47 -23.21
N GLY A 50 10.71 0.72 -22.84
CA GLY A 50 11.49 -0.17 -21.97
C GLY A 50 10.93 -0.19 -20.56
N ASN A 51 10.60 0.98 -20.00
CA ASN A 51 9.94 1.08 -18.71
C ASN A 51 8.54 0.47 -18.74
N VAL A 52 7.77 0.66 -19.82
CA VAL A 52 6.45 0.02 -19.97
C VAL A 52 6.59 -1.50 -19.94
N ASP A 53 7.52 -2.08 -20.70
CA ASP A 53 7.75 -3.53 -20.73
C ASP A 53 8.18 -4.04 -19.35
N LEU A 54 9.07 -3.33 -18.65
CA LEU A 54 9.51 -3.66 -17.31
C LEU A 54 8.34 -3.76 -16.32
N PHE A 55 7.44 -2.77 -16.30
CA PHE A 55 6.28 -2.79 -15.40
C PHE A 55 5.28 -3.88 -15.78
N VAL A 56 5.03 -4.12 -17.08
CA VAL A 56 4.16 -5.21 -17.54
C VAL A 56 4.74 -6.58 -17.16
N GLU A 57 6.05 -6.78 -17.31
CA GLU A 57 6.74 -7.99 -16.87
C GLU A 57 6.56 -8.22 -15.36
N HIS A 58 6.75 -7.19 -14.56
CA HIS A 58 6.59 -7.25 -13.11
C HIS A 58 5.13 -7.36 -12.62
N MET A 59 4.14 -7.24 -13.51
CA MET A 59 2.76 -7.67 -13.23
C MET A 59 2.59 -9.19 -13.23
N LEU A 60 3.59 -9.94 -13.70
CA LEU A 60 3.63 -11.40 -13.70
C LEU A 60 4.49 -11.95 -12.55
N LEU A 61 5.19 -11.08 -11.85
CA LEU A 61 6.11 -11.41 -10.78
C LEU A 61 5.59 -10.83 -9.46
N GLY A 62 5.94 -11.49 -8.38
CA GLY A 62 5.64 -11.01 -7.04
C GLY A 62 6.87 -11.07 -6.13
N ASP A 63 6.69 -10.82 -4.85
CA ASP A 63 7.75 -10.96 -3.85
C ASP A 63 8.07 -12.45 -3.61
N GLU A 64 8.98 -12.99 -4.41
CA GLU A 64 9.31 -14.41 -4.38
C GLU A 64 10.09 -14.80 -3.12
N ASP A 65 10.92 -13.91 -2.57
CA ASP A 65 11.66 -14.18 -1.34
C ASP A 65 10.70 -14.38 -0.15
N ALA A 66 9.72 -13.49 0.03
CA ALA A 66 8.71 -13.64 1.08
C ALA A 66 7.80 -14.84 0.83
N TYR A 67 7.48 -15.12 -0.44
CA TYR A 67 6.65 -16.27 -0.79
C TYR A 67 7.37 -17.61 -0.53
N ALA A 68 8.65 -17.72 -0.88
CA ALA A 68 9.47 -18.89 -0.59
C ALA A 68 9.60 -19.11 0.93
N ALA A 69 9.91 -18.04 1.69
CA ALA A 69 9.97 -18.10 3.14
C ALA A 69 8.63 -18.53 3.76
N TRP A 70 7.50 -17.98 3.29
CA TRP A 70 6.17 -18.40 3.73
C TRP A 70 5.93 -19.90 3.50
N ARG A 71 6.23 -20.39 2.31
CA ARG A 71 6.07 -21.82 1.96
C ARG A 71 6.93 -22.74 2.83
N ALA A 72 8.17 -22.35 3.11
CA ALA A 72 9.08 -23.13 3.96
C ALA A 72 8.60 -23.18 5.42
N LEU A 73 7.97 -22.11 5.92
CA LEU A 73 7.45 -22.04 7.29
C LEU A 73 6.10 -22.75 7.49
N LEU A 74 5.30 -22.88 6.43
CA LEU A 74 3.94 -23.39 6.52
C LEU A 74 3.85 -24.81 7.11
N PRO A 75 4.69 -25.80 6.72
CA PRO A 75 4.67 -27.14 7.30
C PRO A 75 5.04 -27.17 8.80
N LEU A 76 5.82 -26.18 9.25
CA LEU A 76 6.31 -26.08 10.63
C LEU A 76 5.24 -25.56 11.61
N LYS A 77 4.08 -25.10 11.12
CA LYS A 77 2.93 -24.67 11.93
C LYS A 77 3.32 -23.62 12.99
N GLY A 78 3.06 -23.92 14.27
CA GLY A 78 3.37 -23.04 15.40
C GLY A 78 4.86 -22.72 15.55
N GLU A 79 5.74 -23.67 15.17
CA GLU A 79 7.20 -23.43 15.15
C GLU A 79 7.56 -22.39 14.09
N GLY A 80 7.02 -22.53 12.87
CA GLY A 80 7.24 -21.55 11.81
C GLY A 80 6.80 -20.14 12.20
N LYS A 81 5.69 -20.02 12.94
CA LYS A 81 5.25 -18.72 13.50
C LYS A 81 6.27 -18.15 14.48
N ARG A 82 6.80 -18.97 15.39
CA ARG A 82 7.82 -18.52 16.34
C ARG A 82 9.11 -18.11 15.64
N MET A 83 9.57 -18.89 14.66
CA MET A 83 10.76 -18.57 13.86
C MET A 83 10.61 -17.21 13.17
N MET A 84 9.46 -16.96 12.54
CA MET A 84 9.16 -15.67 11.90
C MET A 84 9.16 -14.53 12.91
N ALA A 85 8.45 -14.68 14.04
CA ALA A 85 8.41 -13.65 15.08
C ALA A 85 9.81 -13.35 15.62
N THR A 86 10.60 -14.37 15.93
CA THR A 86 11.99 -14.20 16.39
C THR A 86 12.87 -13.51 15.36
N ALA A 87 12.73 -13.88 14.06
CA ALA A 87 13.49 -13.25 12.99
C ALA A 87 13.16 -11.76 12.84
N ILE A 88 11.89 -11.40 12.97
CA ILE A 88 11.44 -9.99 12.91
C ILE A 88 11.96 -9.22 14.13
N GLU A 89 11.73 -9.74 15.34
CA GLU A 89 12.01 -9.01 16.59
C GLU A 89 13.49 -8.97 16.94
N SER A 90 14.20 -10.10 16.77
CA SER A 90 15.55 -10.28 17.30
C SER A 90 16.60 -10.55 16.23
N GLY A 91 16.20 -10.63 14.96
CA GLY A 91 17.08 -10.92 13.83
C GLY A 91 17.21 -12.42 13.52
N ILE A 92 17.52 -12.71 12.26
CA ILE A 92 17.58 -14.08 11.74
C ILE A 92 18.65 -14.95 12.42
N ALA A 93 19.73 -14.32 12.90
CA ALA A 93 20.81 -15.02 13.62
C ALA A 93 20.37 -15.62 14.98
N LYS A 94 19.19 -15.24 15.47
CA LYS A 94 18.59 -15.77 16.71
C LYS A 94 17.58 -16.90 16.46
N VAL A 95 17.43 -17.32 15.22
CA VAL A 95 16.47 -18.38 14.86
C VAL A 95 17.21 -19.69 14.62
N ASP A 96 17.17 -20.59 15.60
CA ASP A 96 17.77 -21.90 15.47
C ASP A 96 17.00 -22.74 14.44
N GLY A 97 17.72 -23.40 13.53
CA GLY A 97 17.12 -24.26 12.51
C GLY A 97 16.27 -23.51 11.47
N ALA A 98 16.53 -22.21 11.26
CA ALA A 98 15.82 -21.41 10.27
C ALA A 98 15.92 -22.03 8.85
N PRO A 99 14.79 -22.16 8.13
CA PRO A 99 14.82 -22.56 6.72
C PRO A 99 15.70 -21.62 5.88
N PRO A 100 16.43 -22.14 4.87
CA PRO A 100 17.30 -21.32 4.01
C PRO A 100 16.56 -20.14 3.35
N GLU A 101 15.30 -20.31 3.01
CA GLU A 101 14.44 -19.28 2.40
C GLU A 101 14.17 -18.12 3.37
N LEU A 102 13.97 -18.44 4.66
CA LEU A 102 13.82 -17.42 5.69
C LEU A 102 15.14 -16.66 5.90
N VAL A 103 16.26 -17.38 5.92
CA VAL A 103 17.60 -16.77 6.01
C VAL A 103 17.83 -15.83 4.82
N THR A 104 17.49 -16.26 3.61
CA THR A 104 17.65 -15.48 2.38
C THR A 104 16.81 -14.20 2.44
N LEU A 105 15.54 -14.29 2.85
CA LEU A 105 14.64 -13.14 2.99
C LEU A 105 15.25 -12.09 3.93
N PHE A 106 15.68 -12.47 5.12
CA PHE A 106 16.23 -11.53 6.08
C PHE A 106 17.63 -11.03 5.70
N ALA A 107 18.47 -11.87 5.08
CA ALA A 107 19.76 -11.41 4.58
C ALA A 107 19.64 -10.28 3.54
N LYS A 108 18.59 -10.32 2.73
CA LYS A 108 18.29 -9.25 1.78
C LYS A 108 17.65 -8.03 2.46
N ALA A 109 16.68 -8.24 3.37
CA ALA A 109 15.97 -7.15 4.04
C ALA A 109 16.85 -6.39 5.04
N ASP A 110 17.76 -7.08 5.74
CA ASP A 110 18.69 -6.48 6.72
C ASP A 110 19.86 -5.75 6.04
N LYS A 111 20.06 -5.97 4.72
CA LYS A 111 21.11 -5.30 3.96
C LYS A 111 20.67 -3.89 3.58
N VAL A 112 21.21 -2.90 4.29
CA VAL A 112 20.98 -1.49 3.97
C VAL A 112 21.62 -1.15 2.61
N PRO A 113 20.86 -0.65 1.62
CA PRO A 113 21.40 -0.21 0.34
C PRO A 113 22.40 0.95 0.52
N HIS A 114 23.40 1.03 -0.36
CA HIS A 114 24.46 2.04 -0.31
C HIS A 114 23.97 3.49 -0.50
N TRP A 115 22.79 3.67 -1.09
CA TRP A 115 22.17 4.98 -1.32
C TRP A 115 21.35 5.50 -0.12
N VAL A 116 21.24 4.74 0.97
CA VAL A 116 20.49 5.15 2.16
C VAL A 116 21.29 6.16 2.96
N ASP A 117 20.71 7.33 3.14
CA ASP A 117 21.16 8.37 4.07
C ASP A 117 20.12 8.47 5.20
N TRP A 118 20.44 7.99 6.39
CA TRP A 118 19.53 7.97 7.54
C TRP A 118 19.07 9.35 7.97
N ASP A 119 19.93 10.37 7.89
CA ASP A 119 19.56 11.75 8.20
C ASP A 119 18.54 12.29 7.19
N GLN A 120 18.69 11.90 5.92
CA GLN A 120 17.70 12.22 4.88
C GLN A 120 16.35 11.56 5.15
N LEU A 121 16.36 10.28 5.48
CA LEU A 121 15.13 9.54 5.82
C LEU A 121 14.43 10.12 7.04
N HIS A 122 15.22 10.48 8.08
CA HIS A 122 14.72 11.15 9.29
C HIS A 122 13.99 12.46 8.94
N ARG A 123 14.65 13.35 8.17
CA ARG A 123 14.04 14.61 7.71
C ARG A 123 12.77 14.39 6.90
N GLY A 124 12.72 13.33 6.06
CA GLY A 124 11.53 12.93 5.32
C GLY A 124 10.34 12.63 6.24
N GLY A 125 10.58 11.91 7.33
CA GLY A 125 9.57 11.63 8.36
C GLY A 125 9.09 12.92 9.06
N VAL A 126 10.01 13.79 9.46
CA VAL A 126 9.68 15.09 10.07
C VAL A 126 8.82 15.93 9.11
N ALA A 127 9.21 16.00 7.83
CA ALA A 127 8.49 16.77 6.81
C ALA A 127 7.05 16.28 6.61
N ILE A 128 6.81 14.97 6.59
CA ILE A 128 5.44 14.41 6.52
C ILE A 128 4.63 14.87 7.73
N TRP A 129 5.14 14.63 8.94
CA TRP A 129 4.38 14.78 10.18
C TRP A 129 4.25 16.21 10.70
N ARG A 130 4.96 17.18 10.13
CA ARG A 130 4.67 18.60 10.43
C ARG A 130 3.28 19.04 9.99
N ALA A 131 2.65 18.30 9.07
CA ALA A 131 1.25 18.51 8.68
C ALA A 131 0.25 18.00 9.74
N GLY A 132 0.69 17.26 10.76
CA GLY A 132 -0.11 16.82 11.90
C GLY A 132 -1.36 16.04 11.50
N ASN A 133 -2.52 16.42 12.03
CA ASN A 133 -3.82 15.78 11.76
C ASN A 133 -4.25 15.81 10.28
N LEU A 134 -3.62 16.58 9.40
CA LEU A 134 -3.94 16.54 7.98
C LEU A 134 -3.41 15.27 7.31
N VAL A 135 -2.36 14.65 7.86
CA VAL A 135 -1.78 13.42 7.31
C VAL A 135 -2.81 12.28 7.27
N PRO A 136 -3.44 11.85 8.38
CA PRO A 136 -4.44 10.78 8.32
C PRO A 136 -5.66 11.12 7.47
N ILE A 137 -6.03 12.39 7.35
CA ILE A 137 -7.11 12.84 6.46
C ILE A 137 -6.73 12.62 5.00
N CYS A 138 -5.58 13.13 4.56
CA CYS A 138 -5.10 12.93 3.20
C CYS A 138 -4.84 11.45 2.91
N LEU A 139 -4.34 10.70 3.89
CA LEU A 139 -4.14 9.26 3.78
C LEU A 139 -5.46 8.54 3.45
N ALA A 140 -6.53 8.83 4.17
CA ALA A 140 -7.82 8.18 3.96
C ALA A 140 -8.46 8.59 2.62
N TYR A 141 -8.61 9.88 2.36
CA TYR A 141 -9.41 10.37 1.23
C TYR A 141 -8.64 10.44 -0.09
N SER A 142 -7.34 10.71 -0.08
CA SER A 142 -6.53 10.75 -1.29
C SER A 142 -5.76 9.45 -1.50
N SER A 143 -4.96 9.00 -0.53
CA SER A 143 -4.08 7.87 -0.72
C SER A 143 -4.84 6.54 -0.80
N VAL A 144 -5.45 6.09 0.30
CA VAL A 144 -6.16 4.79 0.35
C VAL A 144 -7.34 4.76 -0.62
N GLY A 145 -8.11 5.87 -0.69
CA GLY A 145 -9.21 6.00 -1.64
C GLY A 145 -8.76 5.86 -3.09
N PHE A 146 -7.65 6.50 -3.46
CA PHE A 146 -7.05 6.38 -4.79
C PHE A 146 -6.50 4.98 -5.05
N GLY A 147 -5.93 4.32 -4.04
CA GLY A 147 -5.44 2.94 -4.14
C GLY A 147 -6.49 1.95 -4.63
N PHE A 148 -7.78 2.21 -4.35
CA PHE A 148 -8.89 1.38 -4.85
C PHE A 148 -9.16 1.55 -6.34
N SER A 149 -8.51 2.48 -7.05
CA SER A 149 -8.58 2.56 -8.52
C SER A 149 -7.77 1.47 -9.23
N SER A 150 -6.82 0.82 -8.56
CA SER A 150 -6.11 -0.31 -9.13
C SER A 150 -7.05 -1.49 -9.36
N TYR A 151 -7.23 -1.86 -10.62
CA TYR A 151 -8.11 -2.96 -10.99
C TYR A 151 -7.66 -4.28 -10.36
N GLY A 152 -6.40 -4.67 -10.56
CA GLY A 152 -5.88 -5.95 -10.07
C GLY A 152 -5.67 -5.98 -8.56
N GLY A 153 -5.11 -4.93 -7.98
CA GLY A 153 -4.91 -4.81 -6.53
C GLY A 153 -6.22 -4.91 -5.76
N THR A 154 -7.27 -4.25 -6.26
CA THR A 154 -8.61 -4.30 -5.67
C THR A 154 -9.23 -5.70 -5.70
N LYS A 155 -8.92 -6.55 -6.71
CA LYS A 155 -9.44 -7.92 -6.74
C LYS A 155 -8.92 -8.77 -5.58
N ALA A 156 -7.64 -8.66 -5.25
CA ALA A 156 -7.06 -9.38 -4.11
C ALA A 156 -7.70 -8.92 -2.79
N LEU A 157 -7.93 -7.60 -2.62
CA LEU A 157 -8.61 -7.04 -1.46
C LEU A 157 -10.06 -7.54 -1.32
N ASN A 158 -10.84 -7.46 -2.39
CA ASN A 158 -12.22 -7.94 -2.42
C ASN A 158 -12.31 -9.44 -2.23
N PHE A 159 -11.38 -10.20 -2.80
CA PHE A 159 -11.38 -11.65 -2.68
C PHE A 159 -11.21 -12.09 -1.22
N THR A 160 -10.39 -11.41 -0.45
CA THR A 160 -10.23 -11.68 0.99
C THR A 160 -11.41 -11.18 1.84
N ARG A 161 -12.32 -10.36 1.29
CA ARG A 161 -13.45 -9.67 1.98
C ARG A 161 -13.04 -8.83 3.20
N LEU A 162 -11.78 -8.58 3.38
CA LEU A 162 -11.27 -7.89 4.57
C LEU A 162 -11.69 -6.41 4.65
N LEU A 163 -12.20 -5.84 3.54
CA LEU A 163 -12.67 -4.45 3.46
C LEU A 163 -14.16 -4.32 3.14
N VAL A 164 -14.85 -5.41 2.73
CA VAL A 164 -16.27 -5.37 2.36
C VAL A 164 -17.17 -5.63 3.55
N ASP A 165 -16.66 -6.28 4.59
CA ASP A 165 -17.36 -6.50 5.84
C ASP A 165 -17.14 -5.26 6.73
N THR A 166 -18.21 -4.50 6.99
CA THR A 166 -18.16 -3.19 7.70
C THR A 166 -17.44 -3.27 9.04
N ASP A 167 -17.60 -4.36 9.78
CA ASP A 167 -16.95 -4.56 11.08
C ASP A 167 -15.44 -4.78 10.96
N ARG A 168 -14.96 -5.27 9.81
CA ARG A 168 -13.55 -5.52 9.55
C ARG A 168 -12.87 -4.38 8.78
N ALA A 169 -13.62 -3.58 8.03
CA ALA A 169 -13.07 -2.46 7.27
C ALA A 169 -12.37 -1.44 8.19
N GLY A 170 -12.98 -1.13 9.33
CA GLY A 170 -12.39 -0.22 10.31
C GLY A 170 -11.08 -0.74 10.91
N ALA A 171 -11.04 -2.02 11.27
CA ALA A 171 -9.83 -2.65 11.78
C ALA A 171 -8.69 -2.60 10.75
N ARG A 172 -8.99 -2.85 9.47
CA ARG A 172 -8.01 -2.80 8.38
C ARG A 172 -7.48 -1.41 8.09
N LEU A 173 -8.35 -0.40 8.10
CA LEU A 173 -7.91 0.99 7.98
C LEU A 173 -7.01 1.38 9.15
N SER A 174 -7.35 0.96 10.36
CA SER A 174 -6.53 1.17 11.55
C SER A 174 -5.17 0.48 11.43
N GLU A 175 -5.10 -0.76 10.92
CA GLU A 175 -3.84 -1.46 10.66
C GLU A 175 -2.98 -0.73 9.62
N THR A 176 -3.59 -0.26 8.53
CA THR A 176 -2.89 0.54 7.52
C THR A 176 -2.34 1.84 8.12
N LEU A 177 -3.13 2.52 8.96
CA LEU A 177 -2.67 3.73 9.64
C LEU A 177 -1.53 3.44 10.62
N ARG A 178 -1.61 2.36 11.40
CA ARG A 178 -0.52 1.94 12.31
C ARG A 178 0.77 1.68 11.55
N TRP A 179 0.69 0.91 10.47
CA TRP A 179 1.85 0.67 9.60
C TRP A 179 2.39 2.00 9.05
N PHE A 180 1.52 2.84 8.50
CA PHE A 180 1.91 4.13 7.93
C PHE A 180 2.63 5.02 8.98
N VAL A 181 2.06 5.15 10.18
CA VAL A 181 2.70 5.91 11.28
C VAL A 181 4.05 5.31 11.63
N ALA A 182 4.14 3.99 11.76
CA ALA A 182 5.39 3.32 12.13
C ALA A 182 6.50 3.55 11.10
N VAL A 183 6.19 3.41 9.78
CA VAL A 183 7.20 3.53 8.71
C VAL A 183 7.61 4.96 8.42
N THR A 184 6.72 5.94 8.68
CA THR A 184 6.99 7.36 8.42
C THR A 184 7.40 8.14 9.67
N THR A 185 7.39 7.52 10.86
CA THR A 185 8.02 8.11 12.04
C THR A 185 9.51 8.33 11.78
N PRO A 186 10.10 9.49 12.14
CA PRO A 186 11.53 9.69 12.06
C PRO A 186 12.29 8.51 12.70
N ASP A 187 13.28 7.98 12.00
CA ASP A 187 14.04 6.76 12.34
C ASP A 187 13.24 5.45 12.38
N GLY A 188 11.93 5.48 12.14
CA GLY A 188 11.05 4.32 12.24
C GLY A 188 11.48 3.12 11.38
N MET A 189 12.19 3.35 10.29
CA MET A 189 12.68 2.32 9.38
C MET A 189 14.05 1.73 9.74
N GLN A 190 14.70 2.18 10.81
CA GLN A 190 15.89 1.50 11.32
C GLN A 190 15.52 0.09 11.80
N ARG A 191 16.46 -0.85 11.66
CA ARG A 191 16.23 -2.31 11.84
C ARG A 191 15.49 -2.67 13.13
N GLU A 192 15.81 -2.00 14.23
CA GLU A 192 15.25 -2.30 15.56
C GLU A 192 13.91 -1.61 15.82
N ASN A 193 13.49 -0.69 14.94
CA ASN A 193 12.31 0.12 15.14
C ASN A 193 11.04 -0.47 14.52
N ALA A 194 9.89 0.03 14.96
CA ALA A 194 8.58 -0.50 14.62
C ALA A 194 8.31 -0.52 13.10
N GLY A 195 8.73 0.51 12.35
CA GLY A 195 8.46 0.61 10.91
C GLY A 195 9.05 -0.55 10.12
N PHE A 196 10.31 -0.91 10.38
CA PHE A 196 10.95 -2.05 9.75
C PHE A 196 10.20 -3.35 10.11
N LYS A 197 9.96 -3.58 11.40
CA LYS A 197 9.30 -4.78 11.90
C LYS A 197 7.89 -4.95 11.34
N TYR A 198 7.10 -3.86 11.32
CA TYR A 198 5.77 -3.86 10.72
C TYR A 198 5.83 -4.15 9.21
N SER A 199 6.79 -3.56 8.48
CA SER A 199 6.95 -3.82 7.05
C SER A 199 7.24 -5.29 6.76
N MET A 200 8.09 -5.92 7.55
CA MET A 200 8.36 -7.37 7.41
C MET A 200 7.12 -8.22 7.73
N ARG A 201 6.31 -7.85 8.73
CA ARG A 201 5.04 -8.54 9.01
C ARG A 201 4.06 -8.40 7.84
N VAL A 202 3.86 -7.18 7.33
CA VAL A 202 2.98 -6.93 6.19
C VAL A 202 3.44 -7.67 4.94
N ARG A 203 4.75 -7.72 4.68
CA ARG A 203 5.35 -8.48 3.59
C ARG A 203 4.99 -9.97 3.67
N MET A 204 5.05 -10.56 4.87
CA MET A 204 4.64 -11.95 5.09
C MET A 204 3.12 -12.16 4.98
N VAL A 205 2.31 -11.18 5.39
CA VAL A 205 0.84 -11.19 5.16
C VAL A 205 0.53 -11.20 3.67
N HIS A 206 1.26 -10.40 2.87
CA HIS A 206 1.10 -10.40 1.41
C HIS A 206 1.47 -11.77 0.80
N ALA A 207 2.55 -12.40 1.27
CA ALA A 207 2.95 -13.74 0.82
C ALA A 207 1.88 -14.79 1.16
N ALA A 208 1.32 -14.77 2.37
CA ALA A 208 0.25 -15.66 2.80
C ALA A 208 -1.05 -15.44 2.00
N ALA A 209 -1.41 -14.17 1.76
CA ALA A 209 -2.58 -13.82 0.96
C ALA A 209 -2.43 -14.30 -0.47
N ARG A 210 -1.27 -14.05 -1.11
CA ARG A 210 -0.95 -14.55 -2.45
C ARG A 210 -1.05 -16.08 -2.51
N TYR A 211 -0.45 -16.77 -1.54
CA TYR A 211 -0.51 -18.22 -1.44
C TYR A 211 -1.95 -18.74 -1.39
N GLY A 212 -2.79 -18.15 -0.55
CA GLY A 212 -4.20 -18.57 -0.43
C GLY A 212 -5.03 -18.24 -1.67
N VAL A 213 -4.95 -17.00 -2.15
CA VAL A 213 -5.72 -16.50 -3.28
C VAL A 213 -5.39 -17.24 -4.58
N SER A 214 -4.11 -17.44 -4.88
CA SER A 214 -3.67 -18.12 -6.12
C SER A 214 -4.06 -19.60 -6.20
N ARG A 215 -4.39 -20.23 -5.08
CA ARG A 215 -4.87 -21.62 -5.01
C ARG A 215 -6.38 -21.77 -5.05
N SER A 216 -7.09 -20.66 -4.98
CA SER A 216 -8.55 -20.74 -5.01
C SER A 216 -9.07 -20.99 -6.41
N PRO A 217 -9.96 -21.98 -6.61
CA PRO A 217 -10.61 -22.22 -7.89
C PRO A 217 -11.54 -21.06 -8.31
N LEU A 218 -11.84 -20.15 -7.40
CA LEU A 218 -12.67 -18.96 -7.64
C LEU A 218 -11.85 -17.77 -8.16
N TRP A 219 -10.52 -17.85 -8.14
CA TRP A 219 -9.68 -16.78 -8.63
C TRP A 219 -9.67 -16.77 -10.17
N LYS A 220 -10.05 -15.64 -10.75
CA LYS A 220 -10.16 -15.49 -12.19
C LYS A 220 -8.84 -15.07 -12.82
N TRP A 221 -7.95 -16.02 -13.03
CA TRP A 221 -6.61 -15.78 -13.55
C TRP A 221 -6.55 -14.94 -14.83
N ASN A 222 -7.47 -15.17 -15.76
CA ASN A 222 -7.52 -14.47 -17.05
C ASN A 222 -7.90 -13.01 -16.93
N ASP A 223 -8.77 -12.69 -15.97
CA ASP A 223 -9.28 -11.35 -15.77
C ASP A 223 -8.42 -10.55 -14.78
N TRP A 224 -7.95 -11.22 -13.72
CA TRP A 224 -7.37 -10.55 -12.56
C TRP A 224 -5.84 -10.68 -12.47
N GLY A 225 -5.24 -11.62 -13.20
CA GLY A 225 -3.80 -11.87 -13.19
C GLY A 225 -3.26 -12.46 -11.91
N LEU A 226 -1.96 -12.32 -11.70
CA LEU A 226 -1.29 -12.69 -10.45
C LEU A 226 -1.75 -11.76 -9.32
N PRO A 227 -2.15 -12.27 -8.16
CA PRO A 227 -2.50 -11.43 -7.02
C PRO A 227 -1.24 -10.87 -6.35
N ILE A 228 -1.26 -9.60 -5.98
CA ILE A 228 -0.20 -8.90 -5.24
C ILE A 228 1.13 -9.00 -5.98
N THR A 229 1.22 -8.32 -7.10
CA THR A 229 2.41 -8.28 -7.96
C THR A 229 3.44 -7.26 -7.48
N ASN A 230 4.65 -7.32 -8.03
CA ASN A 230 5.68 -6.31 -7.79
C ASN A 230 5.23 -4.92 -8.25
N THR A 231 4.48 -4.85 -9.36
CA THR A 231 3.88 -3.60 -9.85
C THR A 231 2.82 -3.05 -8.89
N ASP A 232 2.02 -3.93 -8.24
CA ASP A 232 1.06 -3.49 -7.20
C ASP A 232 1.78 -2.94 -5.97
N LEU A 233 2.90 -3.55 -5.56
CA LEU A 233 3.70 -3.07 -4.43
C LEU A 233 4.33 -1.71 -4.74
N PHE A 234 4.89 -1.53 -5.94
CA PHE A 234 5.40 -0.23 -6.39
C PHE A 234 4.29 0.83 -6.43
N PHE A 235 3.16 0.53 -7.07
CA PHE A 235 2.00 1.43 -7.12
C PHE A 235 1.58 1.88 -5.71
N THR A 236 1.48 0.94 -4.79
CA THR A 236 1.05 1.25 -3.42
C THR A 236 2.06 2.13 -2.69
N THR A 237 3.34 1.81 -2.74
CA THR A 237 4.38 2.55 -2.00
C THR A 237 4.71 3.89 -2.65
N SER A 238 4.89 3.94 -3.97
CA SER A 238 5.34 5.12 -4.69
C SER A 238 4.19 6.08 -5.05
N LYS A 239 3.09 5.57 -5.61
CA LYS A 239 1.96 6.43 -6.02
C LYS A 239 1.02 6.72 -4.85
N VAL A 240 0.48 5.66 -4.23
CA VAL A 240 -0.60 5.79 -3.25
C VAL A 240 -0.13 6.50 -1.98
N PHE A 241 0.89 5.97 -1.32
CA PHE A 241 1.30 6.49 -0.01
C PHE A 241 2.32 7.64 -0.08
N CYS A 242 3.08 7.78 -1.17
CA CYS A 242 4.05 8.85 -1.34
C CYS A 242 3.49 10.01 -2.16
N ALA A 243 3.41 9.86 -3.49
CA ALA A 243 3.11 10.97 -4.39
C ALA A 243 1.72 11.58 -4.15
N ASN A 244 0.68 10.76 -3.97
CA ASN A 244 -0.68 11.26 -3.70
C ASN A 244 -0.78 11.97 -2.36
N LEU A 245 -0.09 11.47 -1.32
CA LEU A 245 -0.09 12.13 -0.02
C LEU A 245 0.54 13.52 -0.09
N VAL A 246 1.71 13.63 -0.73
CA VAL A 246 2.42 14.92 -0.89
C VAL A 246 1.56 15.90 -1.69
N ASP A 247 0.93 15.45 -2.78
CA ASP A 247 0.02 16.30 -3.58
C ASP A 247 -1.19 16.75 -2.76
N ALA A 248 -1.85 15.83 -2.06
CA ALA A 248 -3.03 16.13 -1.25
C ALA A 248 -2.73 17.12 -0.12
N LEU A 249 -1.61 16.94 0.58
CA LEU A 249 -1.15 17.88 1.61
C LEU A 249 -0.84 19.24 1.00
N GLY A 250 -0.22 19.27 -0.19
CA GLY A 250 0.01 20.48 -0.95
C GLY A 250 -1.28 21.23 -1.30
N ARG A 251 -2.31 20.51 -1.77
CA ARG A 251 -3.64 21.07 -2.05
C ARG A 251 -4.31 21.62 -0.79
N LEU A 252 -4.08 21.03 0.37
CA LEU A 252 -4.54 21.57 1.66
C LEU A 252 -3.70 22.73 2.21
N GLY A 253 -2.69 23.20 1.47
CA GLY A 253 -1.92 24.38 1.82
C GLY A 253 -0.62 24.09 2.58
N ILE A 254 -0.15 22.82 2.65
CA ILE A 254 1.16 22.48 3.19
C ILE A 254 2.20 22.70 2.09
N SER A 255 3.05 23.69 2.26
CA SER A 255 4.15 23.96 1.33
C SER A 255 5.36 23.12 1.69
N TYR A 256 5.90 22.38 0.74
CA TYR A 256 7.14 21.63 0.85
C TYR A 256 8.23 22.27 -0.01
N THR A 257 9.41 22.46 0.55
CA THR A 257 10.60 22.82 -0.21
C THR A 257 11.02 21.68 -1.14
N PRO A 258 11.82 21.94 -2.19
CA PRO A 258 12.37 20.87 -3.02
C PRO A 258 13.16 19.81 -2.21
N GLN A 259 13.89 20.25 -1.18
CA GLN A 259 14.64 19.33 -0.31
C GLN A 259 13.72 18.44 0.52
N GLU A 260 12.68 18.99 1.15
CA GLU A 260 11.71 18.19 1.90
C GLU A 260 11.00 17.16 1.03
N LYS A 261 10.66 17.52 -0.21
CA LYS A 261 10.10 16.55 -1.18
C LYS A 261 11.11 15.45 -1.47
N ALA A 262 12.37 15.79 -1.76
CA ALA A 262 13.42 14.81 -1.98
C ALA A 262 13.60 13.87 -0.78
N ASP A 263 13.57 14.42 0.44
CA ASP A 263 13.71 13.64 1.68
C ASP A 263 12.51 12.69 1.88
N ILE A 264 11.29 13.14 1.59
CA ILE A 264 10.07 12.30 1.64
C ILE A 264 10.18 11.15 0.62
N PHE A 265 10.56 11.43 -0.63
CA PHE A 265 10.68 10.41 -1.66
C PHE A 265 11.82 9.41 -1.36
N ALA A 266 12.93 9.87 -0.78
CA ALA A 266 14.00 8.98 -0.31
C ALA A 266 13.53 8.03 0.80
N LEU A 267 12.74 8.52 1.77
CA LEU A 267 12.13 7.69 2.79
C LEU A 267 11.23 6.61 2.16
N TRP A 268 10.36 6.98 1.23
CA TRP A 268 9.47 6.03 0.57
C TRP A 268 10.21 5.05 -0.35
N ARG A 269 11.33 5.45 -0.95
CA ARG A 269 12.23 4.54 -1.67
C ARG A 269 12.73 3.43 -0.74
N TYR A 270 13.15 3.77 0.48
CA TYR A 270 13.62 2.77 1.44
C TYR A 270 12.47 1.92 1.99
N ILE A 271 11.31 2.50 2.28
CA ILE A 271 10.11 1.74 2.65
C ILE A 271 9.77 0.72 1.57
N ALA A 272 9.75 1.13 0.30
CA ALA A 272 9.48 0.25 -0.84
C ALA A 272 10.49 -0.89 -0.93
N HIS A 273 11.79 -0.62 -0.74
CA HIS A 273 12.84 -1.63 -0.69
C HIS A 273 12.57 -2.69 0.40
N VAL A 274 12.28 -2.27 1.64
CA VAL A 274 11.99 -3.20 2.74
C VAL A 274 10.70 -3.97 2.49
N MET A 275 9.69 -3.35 1.85
CA MET A 275 8.44 -3.99 1.44
C MET A 275 8.59 -4.99 0.29
N GLY A 276 9.77 -5.13 -0.30
CA GLY A 276 10.08 -6.11 -1.33
C GLY A 276 9.85 -5.63 -2.75
N VAL A 277 9.74 -4.32 -2.99
CA VAL A 277 9.75 -3.77 -4.35
C VAL A 277 11.14 -4.00 -4.95
N PRO A 278 11.24 -4.67 -6.12
CA PRO A 278 12.50 -4.87 -6.81
C PRO A 278 13.21 -3.56 -7.13
N GLU A 279 14.55 -3.53 -7.01
CA GLU A 279 15.33 -2.31 -7.26
C GLU A 279 15.12 -1.77 -8.69
N ALA A 280 14.88 -2.65 -9.67
CA ALA A 280 14.60 -2.27 -11.05
C ALA A 280 13.32 -1.41 -11.18
N LEU A 281 12.30 -1.68 -10.37
CA LEU A 281 11.07 -0.88 -10.33
C LEU A 281 11.21 0.33 -9.41
N ASN A 282 11.97 0.20 -8.32
CA ASN A 282 12.02 1.21 -7.30
C ASN A 282 12.51 2.54 -7.88
N HIS A 283 11.94 3.64 -7.40
CA HIS A 283 12.34 4.96 -7.87
C HIS A 283 13.69 5.39 -7.28
N GLN A 284 14.44 6.17 -8.04
CA GLN A 284 15.73 6.71 -7.60
C GLN A 284 15.55 8.06 -6.90
N ASP A 285 14.65 8.89 -7.43
CA ASP A 285 14.30 10.20 -6.90
C ASP A 285 12.84 10.55 -7.21
N MET A 286 12.44 11.79 -6.91
CA MET A 286 11.08 12.26 -7.13
C MET A 286 10.70 12.28 -8.64
N ALA A 287 11.62 12.68 -9.52
CA ALA A 287 11.31 12.79 -10.94
C ALA A 287 11.07 11.41 -11.56
N ASP A 288 11.96 10.45 -11.26
CA ASP A 288 11.83 9.06 -11.66
C ASP A 288 10.55 8.41 -11.07
N SER A 289 10.22 8.73 -9.80
CA SER A 289 8.96 8.27 -9.19
C SER A 289 7.73 8.76 -9.96
N LEU A 290 7.68 10.03 -10.31
CA LEU A 290 6.51 10.61 -11.00
C LEU A 290 6.35 10.00 -12.39
N GLU A 291 7.44 9.84 -13.15
CA GLU A 291 7.41 9.20 -14.46
C GLU A 291 6.92 7.74 -14.36
N LYS A 292 7.50 6.94 -13.47
CA LYS A 292 7.10 5.55 -13.24
C LYS A 292 5.65 5.42 -12.78
N ASN A 293 5.17 6.36 -11.97
CA ASN A 293 3.77 6.40 -11.54
C ASN A 293 2.79 6.64 -12.70
N GLU A 294 3.15 7.48 -13.68
CA GLU A 294 2.33 7.66 -14.89
C GLU A 294 2.25 6.35 -15.71
N ILE A 295 3.36 5.64 -15.84
CA ILE A 295 3.40 4.35 -16.53
C ILE A 295 2.51 3.32 -15.82
N VAL A 296 2.66 3.15 -14.50
CA VAL A 296 1.86 2.20 -13.71
C VAL A 296 0.37 2.48 -13.84
N MET A 297 -0.02 3.76 -13.85
CA MET A 297 -1.42 4.14 -14.04
C MET A 297 -1.93 3.87 -15.46
N ALA A 298 -1.05 3.96 -16.45
CA ALA A 298 -1.42 3.81 -17.86
C ALA A 298 -1.52 2.34 -18.30
N ILE A 299 -0.71 1.43 -17.72
CA ILE A 299 -0.68 0.01 -18.13
C ILE A 299 -1.85 -0.81 -17.61
N GLU A 300 -2.54 -0.35 -16.57
CA GLU A 300 -3.68 -1.04 -16.01
C GLU A 300 -5.00 -0.52 -16.59
N ARG A 301 -5.96 -1.41 -16.78
CA ARG A 301 -7.30 -1.01 -17.24
C ARG A 301 -8.02 -0.15 -16.21
N ALA A 302 -9.03 0.58 -16.68
CA ALA A 302 -9.85 1.43 -15.82
C ALA A 302 -10.52 0.65 -14.67
N PRO A 303 -10.76 1.32 -13.53
CA PRO A 303 -11.45 0.73 -12.39
C PRO A 303 -12.86 0.27 -12.76
N ASP A 304 -13.31 -0.82 -12.16
CA ASP A 304 -14.65 -1.38 -12.32
C ASP A 304 -15.54 -1.16 -11.10
N GLU A 305 -16.73 -1.77 -11.12
CA GLU A 305 -17.70 -1.69 -10.03
C GLU A 305 -17.13 -2.14 -8.67
N ALA A 306 -16.28 -3.17 -8.66
CA ALA A 306 -15.66 -3.65 -7.42
C ALA A 306 -14.73 -2.58 -6.79
N CYS A 307 -14.06 -1.79 -7.63
CA CYS A 307 -13.25 -0.65 -7.20
C CYS A 307 -14.12 0.45 -6.58
N ARG A 308 -15.24 0.79 -7.24
CA ARG A 308 -16.18 1.81 -6.76
C ARG A 308 -16.80 1.42 -5.41
N VAL A 309 -17.25 0.18 -5.28
CA VAL A 309 -17.83 -0.34 -4.04
C VAL A 309 -16.87 -0.17 -2.86
N LEU A 310 -15.58 -0.46 -3.03
CA LEU A 310 -14.59 -0.26 -1.96
C LEU A 310 -14.39 1.21 -1.61
N LEU A 311 -14.31 2.09 -2.61
CA LEU A 311 -14.17 3.52 -2.34
C LEU A 311 -15.38 4.07 -1.59
N HIS A 312 -16.59 3.73 -2.02
CA HIS A 312 -17.82 4.20 -1.36
C HIS A 312 -17.97 3.62 0.04
N ALA A 313 -17.55 2.37 0.27
CA ALA A 313 -17.50 1.77 1.61
C ALA A 313 -16.51 2.52 2.52
N LEU A 314 -15.32 2.88 2.02
CA LEU A 314 -14.36 3.72 2.76
C LEU A 314 -14.94 5.08 3.12
N ILE A 315 -15.56 5.76 2.14
CA ILE A 315 -16.18 7.08 2.37
C ILE A 315 -17.31 6.98 3.40
N GLY A 316 -18.16 5.96 3.31
CA GLY A 316 -19.20 5.68 4.29
C GLY A 316 -18.62 5.50 5.70
N TYR A 317 -17.64 4.61 5.83
CA TYR A 317 -16.97 4.33 7.10
C TYR A 317 -16.33 5.59 7.71
N THR A 318 -15.54 6.34 6.93
CA THR A 318 -14.88 7.56 7.42
C THR A 318 -15.87 8.69 7.77
N THR A 319 -17.08 8.64 7.22
CA THR A 319 -18.15 9.59 7.51
C THR A 319 -18.91 9.26 8.79
N GLU A 320 -19.15 7.98 9.06
CA GLU A 320 -19.96 7.48 10.18
C GLU A 320 -19.13 7.26 11.45
N ALA A 321 -17.89 6.82 11.30
CA ALA A 321 -17.04 6.52 12.44
C ALA A 321 -16.54 7.80 13.10
N ASP A 322 -16.62 7.87 14.44
CA ASP A 322 -15.86 8.81 15.27
C ASP A 322 -14.34 8.56 15.19
N GLY A 323 -13.91 7.88 14.14
CA GLY A 323 -12.63 7.22 13.98
C GLY A 323 -11.48 8.10 13.49
N GLY A 324 -11.29 9.30 14.04
CA GLY A 324 -9.98 9.98 13.94
C GLY A 324 -9.58 10.56 12.58
N TYR A 325 -10.33 10.29 11.50
CA TYR A 325 -10.07 10.82 10.14
C TYR A 325 -10.83 12.10 9.84
N GLN A 326 -11.32 12.79 10.86
CA GLN A 326 -12.22 13.92 10.68
C GLN A 326 -11.43 15.21 10.39
N ALA A 327 -11.65 15.78 9.23
CA ALA A 327 -11.03 17.03 8.78
C ALA A 327 -11.43 18.26 9.59
N LEU A 328 -12.54 18.17 10.32
CA LEU A 328 -13.13 19.30 11.04
C LEU A 328 -13.17 19.03 12.55
N PRO A 329 -13.16 20.08 13.38
CA PRO A 329 -13.32 19.92 14.81
C PRO A 329 -14.57 19.13 15.19
N ALA A 330 -14.48 18.27 16.18
CA ALA A 330 -15.57 17.36 16.58
C ALA A 330 -16.89 18.10 16.88
N TRP A 331 -16.82 19.29 17.52
CA TRP A 331 -18.00 20.11 17.80
C TRP A 331 -18.75 20.54 16.53
N LEU A 332 -18.02 20.81 15.44
CA LEU A 332 -18.62 21.20 14.16
C LEU A 332 -19.21 19.95 13.47
N LEU A 333 -18.49 18.84 13.48
CA LEU A 333 -18.93 17.59 12.87
C LEU A 333 -20.17 17.03 13.58
N ASN A 334 -20.23 17.13 14.90
CA ASN A 334 -21.40 16.69 15.68
C ASN A 334 -22.63 17.55 15.43
N SER A 335 -22.46 18.77 14.92
CA SER A 335 -23.59 19.64 14.50
C SER A 335 -24.13 19.32 13.10
N LEU A 336 -23.42 18.51 12.31
CA LEU A 336 -23.80 18.16 10.95
C LEU A 336 -24.59 16.85 10.90
N SER A 337 -25.65 16.83 10.07
CA SER A 337 -26.31 15.55 9.75
C SER A 337 -25.37 14.64 8.95
N THR A 338 -25.58 13.31 9.06
CA THR A 338 -24.83 12.29 8.32
C THR A 338 -24.76 12.59 6.82
N LYS A 339 -25.88 13.07 6.23
CA LYS A 339 -25.91 13.47 4.82
C LYS A 339 -24.94 14.62 4.51
N ARG A 340 -24.86 15.64 5.39
CA ARG A 340 -23.94 16.77 5.19
C ARG A 340 -22.47 16.35 5.38
N LYS A 341 -22.20 15.46 6.33
CA LYS A 341 -20.87 14.86 6.49
C LYS A 341 -20.45 14.12 5.22
N LEU A 342 -21.32 13.29 4.66
CA LEU A 342 -21.08 12.56 3.43
C LEU A 342 -20.87 13.50 2.23
N ASP A 343 -21.68 14.55 2.07
CA ASP A 343 -21.48 15.53 1.01
C ASP A 343 -20.11 16.24 1.13
N LEU A 344 -19.67 16.54 2.34
CA LEU A 344 -18.34 17.13 2.58
C LEU A 344 -17.21 16.12 2.28
N SER A 345 -17.38 14.84 2.60
CA SER A 345 -16.42 13.78 2.23
C SER A 345 -16.28 13.67 0.71
N TYR A 346 -17.36 13.75 -0.05
CA TYR A 346 -17.30 13.80 -1.51
C TYR A 346 -16.62 15.07 -2.04
N CYS A 347 -16.88 16.22 -1.42
CA CYS A 347 -16.19 17.46 -1.77
C CYS A 347 -14.68 17.35 -1.49
N LEU A 348 -14.32 16.74 -0.36
CA LEU A 348 -12.94 16.60 0.06
C LEU A 348 -12.15 15.69 -0.89
N ILE A 349 -12.69 14.51 -1.22
CA ILE A 349 -12.00 13.59 -2.14
C ILE A 349 -11.81 14.21 -3.53
N ARG A 350 -12.82 14.91 -4.08
CA ARG A 350 -12.69 15.64 -5.34
C ARG A 350 -11.69 16.79 -5.29
N TYR A 351 -11.50 17.39 -4.13
CA TYR A 351 -10.51 18.43 -3.95
C TYR A 351 -9.08 17.88 -3.82
N LEU A 352 -8.93 16.73 -3.16
CA LEU A 352 -7.63 16.11 -2.89
C LEU A 352 -7.10 15.23 -4.03
N THR A 353 -7.98 14.83 -4.95
CA THR A 353 -7.63 13.99 -6.12
C THR A 353 -7.90 14.77 -7.41
N ASP A 354 -8.08 14.08 -8.52
CA ASP A 354 -8.44 14.69 -9.81
C ASP A 354 -9.85 14.29 -10.27
N ASP A 355 -10.42 15.08 -11.19
CA ASP A 355 -11.78 14.86 -11.68
C ASP A 355 -11.89 13.54 -12.47
N LYS A 356 -10.84 13.14 -13.23
CA LYS A 356 -10.83 11.91 -13.99
C LYS A 356 -10.98 10.70 -13.07
N PHE A 357 -10.18 10.64 -12.00
CA PHE A 357 -10.32 9.60 -10.98
C PHE A 357 -11.73 9.61 -10.37
N CYS A 358 -12.19 10.78 -9.94
CA CYS A 358 -13.50 10.90 -9.29
C CYS A 358 -14.65 10.45 -10.20
N ASP A 359 -14.60 10.78 -11.50
CA ASP A 359 -15.64 10.40 -12.46
C ASP A 359 -15.59 8.90 -12.76
N GLN A 360 -14.39 8.31 -12.86
CA GLN A 360 -14.22 6.85 -13.00
C GLN A 360 -14.71 6.06 -11.79
N MET A 361 -14.66 6.67 -10.61
CA MET A 361 -15.04 6.04 -9.34
C MET A 361 -16.45 6.45 -8.86
N ASP A 362 -17.25 7.09 -9.72
CA ASP A 362 -18.61 7.54 -9.43
C ASP A 362 -18.71 8.45 -8.18
N VAL A 363 -17.67 9.24 -7.90
CA VAL A 363 -17.69 10.22 -6.83
C VAL A 363 -18.55 11.41 -7.26
N PRO A 364 -19.69 11.68 -6.61
CA PRO A 364 -20.62 12.70 -7.08
C PRO A 364 -20.09 14.12 -6.87
N HIS A 365 -20.46 15.01 -7.77
CA HIS A 365 -20.30 16.45 -7.53
C HIS A 365 -21.26 16.91 -6.43
N ARG A 366 -20.75 17.63 -5.44
CA ARG A 366 -21.55 18.21 -4.34
C ARG A 366 -21.26 19.69 -4.17
N ARG A 367 -22.26 20.42 -3.69
CA ARG A 367 -22.09 21.83 -3.30
C ARG A 367 -21.32 21.89 -1.98
N GLY A 368 -20.23 22.65 -1.92
CA GLY A 368 -19.43 22.77 -0.69
C GLY A 368 -17.93 22.78 -0.91
N GLN A 369 -17.43 22.58 -2.13
CA GLN A 369 -15.99 22.66 -2.42
C GLN A 369 -15.35 23.99 -1.97
N TRP A 370 -16.13 25.08 -1.98
CA TRP A 370 -15.64 26.38 -1.50
C TRP A 370 -15.25 26.35 -0.01
N LEU A 371 -15.94 25.54 0.82
CA LEU A 371 -15.57 25.35 2.23
C LEU A 371 -14.20 24.69 2.34
N ILE A 372 -13.94 23.66 1.52
CA ILE A 372 -12.64 22.99 1.50
C ILE A 372 -11.54 23.94 1.03
N ARG A 373 -11.82 24.74 -0.01
CA ARG A 373 -10.87 25.76 -0.49
C ARG A 373 -10.58 26.84 0.57
N ALA A 374 -11.61 27.31 1.27
CA ALA A 374 -11.43 28.28 2.36
C ALA A 374 -10.61 27.67 3.51
N PHE A 375 -10.88 26.42 3.87
CA PHE A 375 -10.09 25.69 4.86
C PHE A 375 -8.62 25.54 4.41
N ALA A 376 -8.38 25.13 3.17
CA ALA A 376 -7.03 24.99 2.63
C ALA A 376 -6.28 26.35 2.62
N ALA A 377 -6.95 27.45 2.29
CA ALA A 377 -6.36 28.80 2.36
C ALA A 377 -5.96 29.18 3.79
N LEU A 378 -6.79 28.87 4.79
CA LEU A 378 -6.47 29.10 6.21
C LEU A 378 -5.29 28.25 6.66
N VAL A 379 -5.25 26.97 6.27
CA VAL A 379 -4.11 26.07 6.54
C VAL A 379 -2.84 26.64 5.92
N GLY A 380 -2.90 27.06 4.64
CA GLY A 380 -1.76 27.65 3.94
C GLY A 380 -1.23 28.91 4.61
N ALA A 381 -2.10 29.82 5.01
CA ALA A 381 -1.73 31.03 5.74
C ALA A 381 -1.06 30.69 7.09
N LYS A 382 -1.64 29.75 7.85
CA LYS A 382 -1.07 29.28 9.11
C LYS A 382 0.30 28.61 8.89
N ASN A 383 0.42 27.76 7.87
CA ASN A 383 1.68 27.06 7.55
C ASN A 383 2.77 28.06 7.17
N SER A 384 2.47 29.06 6.33
CA SER A 384 3.43 30.11 5.94
C SER A 384 3.90 30.93 7.15
N LEU A 385 2.99 31.28 8.06
CA LEU A 385 3.35 31.95 9.31
C LEU A 385 4.21 31.08 10.22
N ALA A 386 3.87 29.77 10.35
CA ALA A 386 4.62 28.85 11.17
C ALA A 386 6.06 28.65 10.68
N GLN A 387 6.29 28.66 9.38
CA GLN A 387 7.62 28.57 8.77
C GLN A 387 8.51 29.76 9.12
N LEU A 388 7.94 30.95 9.35
CA LEU A 388 8.70 32.13 9.78
C LEU A 388 9.21 32.03 11.23
N PHE A 389 8.59 31.15 12.06
CA PHE A 389 8.88 31.00 13.49
C PHE A 389 9.30 29.57 13.87
N ALA A 390 9.89 28.82 12.93
CA ALA A 390 10.11 27.38 13.01
C ALA A 390 11.24 26.93 13.98
N SER A 391 11.29 27.45 15.21
CA SER A 391 12.36 27.07 16.15
C SER A 391 12.20 25.71 16.86
N ASP A 392 11.06 24.99 16.71
CA ASP A 392 10.76 23.76 17.50
C ASP A 392 9.95 22.72 16.72
N GLU A 393 10.09 22.64 15.38
CA GLU A 393 9.25 21.79 14.54
C GLU A 393 9.41 20.31 14.87
N GLU A 394 10.64 19.84 14.99
CA GLU A 394 10.97 18.45 15.31
C GLU A 394 10.38 18.01 16.66
N ARG A 395 10.47 18.84 17.68
CA ARG A 395 9.84 18.55 18.98
C ARG A 395 8.32 18.53 18.93
N LYS A 396 7.70 19.35 18.08
CA LYS A 396 6.24 19.32 17.87
C LYS A 396 5.82 18.03 17.18
N VAL A 397 6.57 17.63 16.16
CA VAL A 397 6.37 16.37 15.45
C VAL A 397 6.54 15.19 16.41
N ALA A 398 7.61 15.15 17.18
CA ALA A 398 7.87 14.08 18.15
C ALA A 398 6.71 13.92 19.16
N ARG A 399 6.22 15.02 19.74
CA ARG A 399 5.08 14.99 20.69
C ARG A 399 3.78 14.53 20.02
N PHE A 400 3.54 14.96 18.77
CA PHE A 400 2.37 14.53 18.02
C PHE A 400 2.42 13.03 17.72
N LEU A 401 3.56 12.53 17.29
CA LEU A 401 3.76 11.10 17.00
C LEU A 401 3.68 10.24 18.26
N ASP A 402 4.19 10.71 19.38
CA ASP A 402 4.05 10.01 20.66
C ASP A 402 2.58 9.83 21.04
N HIS A 403 1.78 10.89 20.92
CA HIS A 403 0.32 10.80 21.12
C HIS A 403 -0.33 9.81 20.14
N MET A 404 0.02 9.85 18.85
CA MET A 404 -0.53 8.95 17.83
C MET A 404 -0.15 7.49 18.10
N ARG A 405 1.09 7.22 18.49
CA ARG A 405 1.58 5.87 18.80
C ARG A 405 0.81 5.26 19.97
N HIS A 406 0.59 6.03 21.03
CA HIS A 406 -0.23 5.61 22.17
C HIS A 406 -1.70 5.38 21.77
N ALA A 407 -2.31 6.31 21.03
CA ALA A 407 -3.69 6.21 20.61
C ALA A 407 -3.96 5.01 19.69
N LEU A 408 -2.97 4.65 18.86
CA LEU A 408 -3.06 3.55 17.91
C LEU A 408 -2.51 2.23 18.47
N ALA A 409 -1.98 2.19 19.68
CA ALA A 409 -1.35 1.03 20.29
C ALA A 409 -0.30 0.38 19.35
N ILE A 410 0.60 1.19 18.77
CA ILE A 410 1.57 0.73 17.75
C ILE A 410 2.54 -0.30 18.29
N GLU A 411 2.77 -0.33 19.59
CA GLU A 411 3.65 -1.30 20.27
C GLU A 411 2.96 -2.63 20.58
N ASP A 412 1.63 -2.73 20.34
CA ASP A 412 0.90 -3.98 20.55
C ASP A 412 1.04 -4.90 19.33
N GLU A 413 1.77 -6.01 19.49
CA GLU A 413 2.01 -7.02 18.44
C GLU A 413 0.73 -7.64 17.88
N LYS A 414 -0.38 -7.63 18.62
CA LYS A 414 -1.67 -8.19 18.21
C LYS A 414 -2.44 -7.29 17.24
N ALA A 415 -1.93 -6.12 16.95
CA ALA A 415 -2.62 -5.11 16.17
C ALA A 415 -2.59 -5.33 14.64
N ILE A 416 -1.85 -6.33 14.14
CA ILE A 416 -1.81 -6.68 12.71
C ILE A 416 -2.39 -8.08 12.54
N ALA A 417 -3.28 -8.25 11.54
CA ALA A 417 -3.78 -9.56 11.19
C ALA A 417 -2.61 -10.51 10.90
N SER A 418 -2.66 -11.66 11.54
CA SER A 418 -1.65 -12.68 11.31
C SER A 418 -1.79 -13.27 9.90
N PRO A 419 -0.71 -13.72 9.27
CA PRO A 419 -0.79 -14.44 8.01
C PRO A 419 -1.78 -15.62 8.03
N GLU A 420 -1.99 -16.23 9.20
CA GLU A 420 -2.94 -17.32 9.41
C GLU A 420 -4.40 -16.85 9.33
N GLU A 421 -4.74 -15.69 9.90
CA GLU A 421 -6.09 -15.12 9.79
C GLU A 421 -6.44 -14.79 8.36
N VAL A 422 -5.47 -14.28 7.58
CA VAL A 422 -5.63 -14.03 6.14
C VAL A 422 -5.85 -15.35 5.39
N ARG A 423 -5.06 -16.39 5.69
CA ARG A 423 -5.23 -17.73 5.11
C ARG A 423 -6.61 -18.30 5.41
N GLN A 424 -7.05 -18.26 6.66
CA GLN A 424 -8.37 -18.75 7.08
C GLN A 424 -9.51 -17.97 6.40
N ALA A 425 -9.39 -16.66 6.25
CA ALA A 425 -10.38 -15.84 5.53
C ALA A 425 -10.50 -16.24 4.06
N VAL A 426 -9.40 -16.63 3.40
CA VAL A 426 -9.41 -17.13 2.02
C VAL A 426 -9.99 -18.55 1.97
N GLU A 427 -9.57 -19.45 2.86
CA GLU A 427 -10.02 -20.86 2.88
C GLU A 427 -11.51 -21.00 3.22
N SER A 428 -12.07 -20.13 4.05
CA SER A 428 -13.49 -20.14 4.43
C SER A 428 -14.44 -19.93 3.25
N LYS A 429 -13.94 -19.45 2.12
CA LYS A 429 -14.71 -19.23 0.89
C LYS A 429 -14.65 -20.38 -0.09
N GLN A 430 -13.76 -21.34 0.12
CA GLN A 430 -13.73 -22.52 -0.75
C GLN A 430 -15.01 -23.31 -0.50
N PRO A 431 -15.79 -23.69 -1.55
CA PRO A 431 -16.90 -24.62 -1.39
C PRO A 431 -16.33 -25.86 -0.70
N ARG A 432 -16.97 -26.28 0.41
CA ARG A 432 -16.64 -27.58 1.01
C ARG A 432 -16.82 -28.62 -0.07
N MET A 433 -15.73 -29.10 -0.65
CA MET A 433 -15.78 -30.29 -1.46
C MET A 433 -16.37 -31.37 -0.59
N GLN A 434 -17.56 -31.87 -0.99
CA GLN A 434 -18.17 -33.00 -0.34
C GLN A 434 -17.11 -34.11 -0.31
N ARG A 435 -16.66 -34.45 0.90
CA ARG A 435 -15.90 -35.67 1.09
C ARG A 435 -16.83 -36.79 0.65
N GLN A 436 -16.54 -37.37 -0.51
CA GLN A 436 -17.14 -38.64 -0.86
C GLN A 436 -16.73 -39.62 0.24
N PRO A 437 -17.67 -40.29 0.90
CA PRO A 437 -17.34 -41.38 1.78
C PRO A 437 -16.73 -42.48 0.92
N GLY A 438 -15.45 -42.80 1.15
CA GLY A 438 -14.78 -43.99 0.64
C GLY A 438 -15.16 -45.21 1.44
#